data_aeb70e7ab0149588c9346bf2049450a0
#
_entry.id   aeb70e7ab0149588c9346bf2049450a0
#
_cell.length_a   1.000
_cell.length_b   1.000
_cell.length_c   1.000
_cell.angle_alpha   90.00
_cell.angle_beta   90.00
_cell.angle_gamma   90.00
#
_symmetry.space_group_name_H-M   'P 1'
#
loop_
_entity.id
_entity.type
_entity.pdbx_description
1 polymer ?
#
loop_
_entity_poly.entity_id
_entity_poly.type
_entity_poly.pdbx_seq_one_letter_code
_entity_poly.pdbx_strand_id
1 'polypeptide(L)'
;MTGPATVIVLAKAPVPGRSKTRLSPPFTPQQAASLALAALEDTLAAALACRASRLVLALDGEAGSWLPKRFEVMPQRGEGLDERLGAAFLDTGDPALLVGMDTPQLTPDLLNHALDALGRADAILGDTLDGGYWGVGLNRPDVEAFNGVPMSTECTSLAQRHRFESLGLSCASLPRLRDVDFFDDAIAVAGCARRTRFADRLASLRPLIERRKSA
;
A
#
# COMPACT_ATOMS: atom_id res chain seq x y z
N MET A 1 -3.54 2.55 -26.54
CA MET A 1 -3.21 3.76 -25.77
C MET A 1 -4.08 3.71 -24.54
N THR A 2 -3.50 3.37 -23.40
CA THR A 2 -4.21 3.40 -22.10
C THR A 2 -4.52 4.85 -21.77
N GLY A 3 -5.80 5.15 -21.47
CA GLY A 3 -6.25 6.46 -21.03
C GLY A 3 -5.52 6.90 -19.72
N PRO A 4 -5.76 8.12 -19.25
CA PRO A 4 -5.18 8.62 -18.03
C PRO A 4 -5.57 7.67 -16.87
N ALA A 5 -4.58 7.08 -16.20
CA ALA A 5 -4.81 6.21 -15.07
C ALA A 5 -4.39 6.92 -13.77
N THR A 6 -5.15 6.70 -12.72
CA THR A 6 -4.91 7.25 -11.37
C THR A 6 -4.14 6.24 -10.53
N VAL A 7 -3.19 6.71 -9.72
CA VAL A 7 -2.64 5.94 -8.60
C VAL A 7 -3.23 6.48 -7.30
N ILE A 8 -3.86 5.58 -6.55
CA ILE A 8 -4.40 5.83 -5.21
C ILE A 8 -3.44 5.21 -4.20
N VAL A 9 -2.93 6.00 -3.27
CA VAL A 9 -2.19 5.49 -2.10
C VAL A 9 -3.17 5.43 -0.93
N LEU A 10 -3.44 4.23 -0.43
CA LEU A 10 -4.27 4.02 0.77
C LEU A 10 -3.36 4.03 1.98
N ALA A 11 -3.51 5.00 2.87
CA ALA A 11 -2.62 5.17 3.99
C ALA A 11 -3.32 5.61 5.28
N LYS A 12 -2.72 5.24 6.40
CA LYS A 12 -2.98 5.81 7.72
C LYS A 12 -1.94 6.87 8.05
N ALA A 13 -2.36 7.98 8.63
CA ALA A 13 -1.43 8.95 9.17
C ALA A 13 -0.45 8.27 10.16
N PRO A 14 0.86 8.51 10.06
CA PRO A 14 1.87 7.82 10.86
C PRO A 14 1.93 8.36 12.31
N VAL A 15 0.94 7.97 13.11
CA VAL A 15 0.78 8.43 14.52
C VAL A 15 1.29 7.35 15.49
N PRO A 16 2.12 7.72 16.50
CA PRO A 16 2.58 6.80 17.53
C PRO A 16 1.43 6.07 18.24
N GLY A 17 1.56 4.73 18.35
CA GLY A 17 0.55 3.87 18.96
C GLY A 17 -0.66 3.55 18.07
N ARG A 18 -0.76 4.14 16.86
CA ARG A 18 -1.84 3.87 15.90
C ARG A 18 -1.34 3.24 14.60
N SER A 19 -0.07 3.45 14.26
CA SER A 19 0.55 2.92 13.04
C SER A 19 1.62 1.88 13.39
N LYS A 20 1.63 0.76 12.65
CA LYS A 20 2.62 -0.33 12.79
C LYS A 20 2.80 -0.83 14.22
N THR A 21 1.71 -1.00 14.97
CA THR A 21 1.72 -1.45 16.37
C THR A 21 2.34 -2.83 16.54
N ARG A 22 2.30 -3.70 15.53
CA ARG A 22 2.94 -5.03 15.52
C ARG A 22 4.47 -4.97 15.45
N LEU A 23 5.05 -3.81 15.13
CA LEU A 23 6.48 -3.57 15.27
C LEU A 23 6.90 -3.23 16.71
N SER A 24 5.95 -3.07 17.62
CA SER A 24 6.21 -2.78 19.04
C SER A 24 5.79 -3.98 19.90
N PRO A 25 6.73 -4.74 20.51
CA PRO A 25 8.18 -4.61 20.44
C PRO A 25 8.78 -5.11 19.12
N PRO A 26 10.07 -4.87 18.79
CA PRO A 26 11.09 -4.26 19.66
C PRO A 26 11.13 -2.73 19.63
N PHE A 27 10.40 -2.09 18.72
CA PHE A 27 10.37 -0.63 18.61
C PHE A 27 9.44 0.00 19.64
N THR A 28 9.72 1.25 20.00
CA THR A 28 8.72 2.07 20.72
C THR A 28 7.62 2.51 19.73
N PRO A 29 6.45 2.95 20.24
CA PRO A 29 5.40 3.49 19.37
C PRO A 29 5.89 4.64 18.46
N GLN A 30 6.77 5.51 18.97
CA GLN A 30 7.39 6.61 18.20
C GLN A 30 8.31 6.08 17.10
N GLN A 31 9.10 5.07 17.39
CA GLN A 31 9.99 4.42 16.40
C GLN A 31 9.16 3.70 15.32
N ALA A 32 8.12 2.96 15.70
CA ALA A 32 7.22 2.30 14.77
C ALA A 32 6.51 3.31 13.84
N ALA A 33 6.00 4.42 14.39
CA ALA A 33 5.41 5.50 13.59
C ALA A 33 6.42 6.14 12.64
N SER A 34 7.69 6.29 13.05
CA SER A 34 8.73 6.83 12.19
C SER A 34 9.12 5.87 11.04
N LEU A 35 9.02 4.56 11.24
CA LEU A 35 9.17 3.57 10.18
C LEU A 35 7.96 3.59 9.23
N ALA A 36 6.74 3.72 9.77
CA ALA A 36 5.53 3.89 8.96
C ALA A 36 5.61 5.15 8.08
N LEU A 37 6.12 6.26 8.63
CA LEU A 37 6.35 7.49 7.87
C LEU A 37 7.33 7.26 6.73
N ALA A 38 8.48 6.66 7.01
CA ALA A 38 9.49 6.40 5.99
C ALA A 38 8.96 5.49 4.86
N ALA A 39 8.19 4.44 5.20
CA ALA A 39 7.55 3.57 4.22
C ALA A 39 6.52 4.34 3.35
N LEU A 40 5.70 5.20 3.97
CA LEU A 40 4.75 6.05 3.26
C LEU A 40 5.48 7.03 2.31
N GLU A 41 6.54 7.68 2.76
CA GLU A 41 7.33 8.60 1.94
C GLU A 41 7.98 7.89 0.73
N ASP A 42 8.43 6.65 0.88
CA ASP A 42 8.95 5.84 -0.23
C ASP A 42 7.84 5.50 -1.23
N THR A 43 6.65 5.10 -0.76
CA THR A 43 5.48 4.83 -1.60
C THR A 43 5.04 6.08 -2.37
N LEU A 44 4.94 7.23 -1.69
CA LEU A 44 4.59 8.50 -2.32
C LEU A 44 5.64 8.93 -3.36
N ALA A 45 6.93 8.72 -3.08
CA ALA A 45 8.01 9.03 -4.00
C ALA A 45 7.95 8.13 -5.26
N ALA A 46 7.66 6.84 -5.12
CA ALA A 46 7.47 5.94 -6.24
C ALA A 46 6.28 6.37 -7.11
N ALA A 47 5.15 6.73 -6.47
CA ALA A 47 3.96 7.22 -7.17
C ALA A 47 4.20 8.55 -7.89
N LEU A 48 4.95 9.48 -7.29
CA LEU A 48 5.33 10.76 -7.94
C LEU A 48 6.15 10.56 -9.22
N ALA A 49 6.96 9.52 -9.25
CA ALA A 49 7.88 9.25 -10.36
C ALA A 49 7.29 8.29 -11.42
N CYS A 50 6.12 7.72 -11.19
CA CYS A 50 5.44 6.87 -12.17
C CYS A 50 4.68 7.70 -13.23
N ARG A 51 4.15 7.01 -14.26
CA ARG A 51 3.44 7.65 -15.39
C ARG A 51 1.97 8.00 -15.11
N ALA A 52 1.49 7.84 -13.87
CA ALA A 52 0.12 8.18 -13.53
C ALA A 52 -0.17 9.65 -13.81
N SER A 53 -1.33 9.91 -14.41
CA SER A 53 -1.79 11.27 -14.71
C SER A 53 -2.33 11.98 -13.46
N ARG A 54 -2.90 11.23 -12.52
CA ARG A 54 -3.49 11.70 -11.28
C ARG A 54 -2.98 10.90 -10.10
N LEU A 55 -2.70 11.58 -8.99
CA LEU A 55 -2.22 10.98 -7.74
C LEU A 55 -3.18 11.34 -6.62
N VAL A 56 -3.71 10.34 -5.95
CA VAL A 56 -4.66 10.48 -4.85
C VAL A 56 -4.09 9.82 -3.59
N LEU A 57 -4.19 10.48 -2.46
CA LEU A 57 -3.93 9.90 -1.15
C LEU A 57 -5.27 9.70 -0.42
N ALA A 58 -5.73 8.47 -0.32
CA ALA A 58 -6.86 8.10 0.52
C ALA A 58 -6.35 7.91 1.97
N LEU A 59 -6.57 8.92 2.81
CA LEU A 59 -5.94 9.04 4.13
C LEU A 59 -6.92 8.81 5.28
N ASP A 60 -6.54 7.93 6.21
CA ASP A 60 -7.14 7.82 7.55
C ASP A 60 -6.30 8.67 8.51
N GLY A 61 -6.78 9.84 8.88
CA GLY A 61 -6.13 10.82 9.74
C GLY A 61 -5.81 12.14 9.04
N GLU A 62 -4.88 12.90 9.57
CA GLU A 62 -4.50 14.22 9.07
C GLU A 62 -3.23 14.19 8.23
N ALA A 63 -3.22 14.97 7.16
CA ALA A 63 -2.04 15.16 6.33
C ALA A 63 -0.99 16.00 7.07
N GLY A 64 0.28 15.58 6.99
CA GLY A 64 1.40 16.31 7.56
C GLY A 64 2.31 16.95 6.49
N SER A 65 3.39 17.56 6.93
CA SER A 65 4.41 18.17 6.06
C SER A 65 5.12 17.17 5.13
N TRP A 66 4.97 15.89 5.37
CA TRP A 66 5.49 14.79 4.55
C TRP A 66 4.72 14.60 3.22
N LEU A 67 3.53 15.21 3.08
CA LEU A 67 2.71 15.04 1.89
C LEU A 67 3.17 15.94 0.74
N PRO A 68 3.51 15.39 -0.44
CA PRO A 68 3.84 16.18 -1.61
C PRO A 68 2.61 16.89 -2.18
N LYS A 69 2.79 18.15 -2.62
CA LYS A 69 1.69 19.01 -3.13
C LYS A 69 0.95 18.48 -4.35
N ARG A 70 1.52 17.52 -5.09
CA ARG A 70 0.91 16.93 -6.29
C ARG A 70 -0.21 15.93 -5.96
N PHE A 71 -0.31 15.46 -4.72
CA PHE A 71 -1.36 14.55 -4.31
C PHE A 71 -2.65 15.31 -3.97
N GLU A 72 -3.76 14.83 -4.52
CA GLU A 72 -5.07 15.12 -4.01
C GLU A 72 -5.33 14.27 -2.77
N VAL A 73 -5.87 14.87 -1.71
CA VAL A 73 -6.18 14.14 -0.47
C VAL A 73 -7.67 13.89 -0.40
N MET A 74 -8.05 12.64 -0.13
CA MET A 74 -9.42 12.26 0.17
C MET A 74 -9.47 11.48 1.50
N PRO A 75 -10.48 11.66 2.33
CA PRO A 75 -10.65 10.83 3.53
C PRO A 75 -11.03 9.40 3.15
N GLN A 76 -10.55 8.42 3.91
CA GLN A 76 -11.09 7.07 3.80
C GLN A 76 -12.51 7.04 4.34
N ARG A 77 -13.42 6.32 3.65
CA ARG A 77 -14.81 6.14 4.04
C ARG A 77 -15.14 4.65 4.14
N GLY A 78 -15.88 4.26 5.14
CA GLY A 78 -16.28 2.88 5.43
C GLY A 78 -15.69 2.37 6.75
N GLU A 79 -16.34 1.36 7.32
CA GLU A 79 -15.91 0.73 8.58
C GLU A 79 -14.85 -0.35 8.32
N GLY A 80 -15.10 -1.23 7.34
CA GLY A 80 -14.19 -2.28 6.91
C GLY A 80 -13.16 -1.83 5.87
N LEU A 81 -12.11 -2.63 5.66
CA LEU A 81 -11.13 -2.37 4.61
C LEU A 81 -11.75 -2.54 3.22
N ASP A 82 -12.64 -3.51 3.04
CA ASP A 82 -13.41 -3.75 1.82
C ASP A 82 -14.23 -2.51 1.41
N GLU A 83 -14.97 -1.92 2.36
CA GLU A 83 -15.73 -0.70 2.12
C GLU A 83 -14.82 0.49 1.78
N ARG A 84 -13.68 0.63 2.48
CA ARG A 84 -12.69 1.69 2.24
C ARG A 84 -12.06 1.59 0.85
N LEU A 85 -11.78 0.38 0.40
CA LEU A 85 -11.27 0.13 -0.95
C LEU A 85 -12.32 0.50 -1.99
N GLY A 86 -13.55 -0.02 -1.86
CA GLY A 86 -14.66 0.30 -2.76
C GLY A 86 -14.93 1.79 -2.84
N ALA A 87 -14.99 2.48 -1.70
CA ALA A 87 -15.19 3.92 -1.63
C ALA A 87 -14.06 4.70 -2.32
N ALA A 88 -12.80 4.30 -2.13
CA ALA A 88 -11.66 4.96 -2.76
C ALA A 88 -11.71 4.88 -4.29
N PHE A 89 -12.09 3.74 -4.86
CA PHE A 89 -12.29 3.61 -6.30
C PHE A 89 -13.47 4.43 -6.79
N LEU A 90 -14.60 4.38 -6.08
CA LEU A 90 -15.81 5.11 -6.46
C LEU A 90 -15.60 6.63 -6.45
N ASP A 91 -14.95 7.16 -5.39
CA ASP A 91 -14.67 8.59 -5.25
C ASP A 91 -13.65 9.09 -6.28
N THR A 92 -12.77 8.22 -6.74
CA THR A 92 -11.81 8.54 -7.80
C THR A 92 -12.47 8.59 -9.17
N GLY A 93 -13.40 7.69 -9.45
CA GLY A 93 -14.23 7.67 -10.65
C GLY A 93 -13.53 7.27 -11.96
N ASP A 94 -12.20 7.05 -11.92
CA ASP A 94 -11.36 6.75 -13.08
C ASP A 94 -10.77 5.33 -12.98
N PRO A 95 -10.23 4.76 -14.08
CA PRO A 95 -9.35 3.61 -13.98
C PRO A 95 -8.22 3.88 -13.00
N ALA A 96 -8.06 3.03 -12.00
CA ALA A 96 -7.10 3.29 -10.94
C ALA A 96 -6.36 2.04 -10.47
N LEU A 97 -5.09 2.24 -10.08
CA LEU A 97 -4.29 1.34 -9.28
C LEU A 97 -4.26 1.87 -7.85
N LEU A 98 -4.77 1.11 -6.90
CA LEU A 98 -4.66 1.40 -5.48
C LEU A 98 -3.52 0.57 -4.89
N VAL A 99 -2.64 1.23 -4.12
CA VAL A 99 -1.51 0.60 -3.41
C VAL A 99 -1.54 0.96 -1.93
N GLY A 100 -1.12 0.02 -1.08
CA GLY A 100 -0.92 0.26 0.35
C GLY A 100 0.38 1.03 0.65
N MET A 101 0.52 1.50 1.89
CA MET A 101 1.73 2.19 2.37
C MET A 101 2.79 1.24 2.96
N ASP A 102 2.53 -0.06 2.97
CA ASP A 102 3.28 -1.04 3.77
C ASP A 102 4.35 -1.80 2.97
N THR A 103 4.54 -1.43 1.70
CA THR A 103 5.50 -2.02 0.77
C THR A 103 6.51 -0.98 0.26
N PRO A 104 7.47 -0.51 1.11
CA PRO A 104 8.42 0.54 0.74
C PRO A 104 9.40 0.16 -0.38
N GLN A 105 9.39 -1.10 -0.84
CA GLN A 105 10.12 -1.57 -2.02
C GLN A 105 9.41 -1.29 -3.34
N LEU A 106 8.25 -0.62 -3.34
CA LEU A 106 7.59 -0.17 -4.56
C LEU A 106 8.51 0.75 -5.35
N THR A 107 8.54 0.54 -6.67
CA THR A 107 9.33 1.35 -7.60
C THR A 107 8.44 1.98 -8.66
N PRO A 108 8.86 3.10 -9.27
CA PRO A 108 8.13 3.70 -10.39
C PRO A 108 7.93 2.71 -11.55
N ASP A 109 8.92 1.84 -11.82
CA ASP A 109 8.84 0.84 -12.89
C ASP A 109 7.79 -0.22 -12.59
N LEU A 110 7.68 -0.68 -11.33
CA LEU A 110 6.65 -1.63 -10.93
C LEU A 110 5.25 -1.01 -11.03
N LEU A 111 5.09 0.24 -10.61
CA LEU A 111 3.82 0.96 -10.76
C LEU A 111 3.47 1.16 -12.26
N ASN A 112 4.45 1.50 -13.10
CA ASN A 112 4.25 1.61 -14.54
C ASN A 112 3.86 0.27 -15.17
N HIS A 113 4.50 -0.83 -14.76
CA HIS A 113 4.12 -2.18 -15.17
C HIS A 113 2.68 -2.52 -14.77
N ALA A 114 2.28 -2.18 -13.55
CA ALA A 114 0.91 -2.37 -13.07
C ALA A 114 -0.11 -1.57 -13.90
N LEU A 115 0.18 -0.31 -14.20
CA LEU A 115 -0.68 0.53 -15.05
C LEU A 115 -0.79 -0.03 -16.48
N ASP A 116 0.30 -0.56 -17.05
CA ASP A 116 0.28 -1.23 -18.35
C ASP A 116 -0.55 -2.53 -18.32
N ALA A 117 -0.48 -3.29 -17.22
CA ALA A 117 -1.28 -4.49 -17.05
C ALA A 117 -2.78 -4.16 -16.91
N LEU A 118 -3.11 -3.09 -16.15
CA LEU A 118 -4.48 -2.59 -16.01
C LEU A 118 -5.08 -2.17 -17.35
N GLY A 119 -4.28 -1.65 -18.27
CA GLY A 119 -4.73 -1.33 -19.64
C GLY A 119 -5.11 -2.53 -20.49
N ARG A 120 -4.89 -3.77 -20.03
CA ARG A 120 -5.14 -5.03 -20.76
C ARG A 120 -6.06 -6.01 -20.05
N ALA A 121 -6.47 -5.73 -18.82
CA ALA A 121 -7.35 -6.56 -18.00
C ALA A 121 -8.38 -5.68 -17.28
N ASP A 122 -9.50 -6.24 -16.86
CA ASP A 122 -10.53 -5.50 -16.11
C ASP A 122 -10.05 -5.18 -14.69
N ALA A 123 -9.27 -6.09 -14.10
CA ALA A 123 -8.66 -5.95 -12.78
C ALA A 123 -7.21 -6.42 -12.80
N ILE A 124 -6.43 -5.95 -11.85
CA ILE A 124 -5.07 -6.43 -11.54
C ILE A 124 -4.90 -6.64 -10.05
N LEU A 125 -4.05 -7.59 -9.66
CA LEU A 125 -3.80 -7.89 -8.25
C LEU A 125 -2.33 -8.23 -8.02
N GLY A 126 -1.71 -7.56 -7.04
CA GLY A 126 -0.33 -7.78 -6.61
C GLY A 126 -0.31 -8.41 -5.22
N ASP A 127 -0.09 -9.72 -5.16
CA ASP A 127 -0.14 -10.49 -3.91
C ASP A 127 0.98 -10.09 -2.93
N THR A 128 0.73 -10.26 -1.63
CA THR A 128 1.75 -10.25 -0.58
C THR A 128 2.06 -11.66 -0.08
N LEU A 129 3.16 -11.79 0.69
CA LEU A 129 3.60 -13.10 1.18
C LEU A 129 2.70 -13.66 2.30
N ASP A 130 1.96 -12.79 2.97
CA ASP A 130 1.03 -13.13 4.07
C ASP A 130 -0.36 -13.54 3.58
N GLY A 131 -0.60 -13.55 2.25
CA GLY A 131 -1.88 -13.89 1.64
C GLY A 131 -2.81 -12.70 1.38
N GLY A 132 -2.37 -11.48 1.69
CA GLY A 132 -2.98 -10.22 1.27
C GLY A 132 -2.55 -9.77 -0.12
N TYR A 133 -2.68 -8.47 -0.39
CA TYR A 133 -2.17 -7.84 -1.60
C TYR A 133 -1.64 -6.42 -1.31
N TRP A 134 -0.54 -6.06 -1.97
CA TRP A 134 0.06 -4.73 -1.90
C TRP A 134 -0.60 -3.72 -2.83
N GLY A 135 -1.28 -4.22 -3.85
CA GLY A 135 -1.93 -3.38 -4.84
C GLY A 135 -3.06 -4.11 -5.55
N VAL A 136 -4.10 -3.36 -5.86
CA VAL A 136 -5.26 -3.78 -6.63
C VAL A 136 -5.63 -2.69 -7.61
N GLY A 137 -5.98 -3.03 -8.85
CA GLY A 137 -6.43 -2.07 -9.85
C GLY A 137 -7.74 -2.50 -10.48
N LEU A 138 -8.55 -1.52 -10.84
CA LEU A 138 -9.79 -1.69 -11.58
C LEU A 138 -9.85 -0.72 -12.77
N ASN A 139 -10.25 -1.22 -13.93
CA ASN A 139 -10.51 -0.38 -15.11
C ASN A 139 -11.83 0.39 -15.00
N ARG A 140 -12.74 -0.10 -14.18
CA ARG A 140 -14.00 0.58 -13.87
C ARG A 140 -14.24 0.50 -12.37
N PRO A 141 -14.51 1.64 -11.70
CA PRO A 141 -14.89 1.65 -10.30
C PRO A 141 -16.12 0.80 -10.07
N ASP A 142 -16.02 -0.18 -9.18
CA ASP A 142 -17.12 -1.04 -8.79
C ASP A 142 -16.97 -1.44 -7.31
N VAL A 143 -17.89 -1.00 -6.46
CA VAL A 143 -17.90 -1.35 -5.03
C VAL A 143 -18.11 -2.84 -4.81
N GLU A 144 -18.86 -3.49 -5.71
CA GLU A 144 -19.10 -4.92 -5.64
C GLU A 144 -17.80 -5.74 -5.80
N ALA A 145 -16.78 -5.15 -6.39
CA ALA A 145 -15.47 -5.80 -6.53
C ALA A 145 -14.83 -6.20 -5.21
N PHE A 146 -15.21 -5.56 -4.10
CA PHE A 146 -14.67 -5.80 -2.76
C PHE A 146 -15.68 -6.37 -1.77
N ASN A 147 -16.98 -6.31 -2.09
CA ASN A 147 -18.05 -6.72 -1.21
C ASN A 147 -17.95 -8.21 -0.83
N GLY A 148 -17.91 -8.48 0.49
CA GLY A 148 -17.84 -9.84 1.04
C GLY A 148 -16.47 -10.50 0.93
N VAL A 149 -15.42 -9.79 0.51
CA VAL A 149 -14.06 -10.30 0.52
C VAL A 149 -13.51 -10.27 1.96
N PRO A 150 -13.08 -11.42 2.53
CA PRO A 150 -12.51 -11.45 3.87
C PRO A 150 -11.15 -10.72 3.86
N MET A 151 -11.10 -9.56 4.51
CA MET A 151 -9.90 -8.72 4.58
C MET A 151 -9.00 -9.11 5.76
N SER A 152 -7.70 -8.84 5.62
CA SER A 152 -6.68 -9.09 6.67
C SER A 152 -6.57 -10.56 7.10
N THR A 153 -6.74 -11.48 6.16
CA THR A 153 -6.58 -12.92 6.34
C THR A 153 -5.55 -13.49 5.34
N GLU A 154 -5.05 -14.68 5.62
CA GLU A 154 -4.12 -15.40 4.72
C GLU A 154 -4.78 -15.80 3.37
N CYS A 155 -6.10 -15.68 3.26
CA CYS A 155 -6.88 -16.01 2.07
C CYS A 155 -7.39 -14.77 1.32
N THR A 156 -7.06 -13.55 1.76
CA THR A 156 -7.61 -12.30 1.20
C THR A 156 -7.38 -12.20 -0.31
N SER A 157 -6.16 -12.44 -0.78
CA SER A 157 -5.83 -12.37 -2.22
C SER A 157 -6.59 -13.42 -3.03
N LEU A 158 -6.69 -14.66 -2.52
CA LEU A 158 -7.44 -15.72 -3.18
C LEU A 158 -8.93 -15.39 -3.26
N ALA A 159 -9.53 -14.93 -2.17
CA ALA A 159 -10.93 -14.53 -2.12
C ALA A 159 -11.20 -13.34 -3.06
N GLN A 160 -10.29 -12.40 -3.15
CA GLN A 160 -10.38 -11.27 -4.08
C GLN A 160 -10.41 -11.73 -5.54
N ARG A 161 -9.58 -12.70 -5.91
CA ARG A 161 -9.58 -13.29 -7.27
C ARG A 161 -10.91 -14.00 -7.57
N HIS A 162 -11.41 -14.80 -6.64
CA HIS A 162 -12.72 -15.45 -6.76
C HIS A 162 -13.85 -14.43 -6.90
N ARG A 163 -13.74 -13.28 -6.18
CA ARG A 163 -14.72 -12.21 -6.31
C ARG A 163 -14.70 -11.60 -7.71
N PHE A 164 -13.51 -11.29 -8.26
CA PHE A 164 -13.38 -10.81 -9.63
C PHE A 164 -13.95 -11.82 -10.64
N GLU A 165 -13.63 -13.10 -10.50
CA GLU A 165 -14.16 -14.17 -11.35
C GLU A 165 -15.68 -14.23 -11.31
N SER A 166 -16.29 -14.14 -10.10
CA SER A 166 -17.76 -14.14 -9.92
C SER A 166 -18.47 -12.97 -10.59
N LEU A 167 -17.76 -11.85 -10.77
CA LEU A 167 -18.22 -10.66 -11.47
C LEU A 167 -17.90 -10.71 -12.99
N GLY A 168 -17.29 -11.78 -13.48
CA GLY A 168 -16.88 -11.91 -14.87
C GLY A 168 -15.69 -11.01 -15.27
N LEU A 169 -14.92 -10.51 -14.29
CA LEU A 169 -13.77 -9.64 -14.54
C LEU A 169 -12.51 -10.46 -14.78
N SER A 170 -11.82 -10.16 -15.88
CA SER A 170 -10.47 -10.66 -16.13
C SER A 170 -9.49 -10.03 -15.14
N CYS A 171 -8.64 -10.85 -14.48
CA CYS A 171 -7.67 -10.37 -13.51
C CYS A 171 -6.24 -10.76 -13.89
N ALA A 172 -5.37 -9.78 -14.11
CA ALA A 172 -3.94 -10.02 -14.32
C ALA A 172 -3.16 -9.97 -13.00
N SER A 173 -2.15 -10.84 -12.88
CA SER A 173 -1.30 -10.91 -11.70
C SER A 173 -0.09 -9.98 -11.85
N LEU A 174 0.26 -9.31 -10.76
CA LEU A 174 1.48 -8.52 -10.61
C LEU A 174 2.54 -9.30 -9.81
N PRO A 175 3.81 -8.88 -9.84
CA PRO A 175 4.85 -9.46 -9.00
C PRO A 175 4.48 -9.45 -7.53
N ARG A 176 4.83 -10.55 -6.83
CA ARG A 176 4.57 -10.69 -5.39
C ARG A 176 5.56 -9.88 -4.59
N LEU A 177 5.10 -9.17 -3.54
CA LEU A 177 5.93 -8.41 -2.63
C LEU A 177 5.79 -8.92 -1.18
N ARG A 178 6.65 -8.40 -0.30
CA ARG A 178 6.52 -8.56 1.16
C ARG A 178 6.06 -7.23 1.74
N ASP A 179 4.98 -7.21 2.45
CA ASP A 179 4.59 -6.07 3.29
C ASP A 179 5.36 -6.07 4.62
N VAL A 180 5.41 -4.94 5.26
CA VAL A 180 6.11 -4.77 6.53
C VAL A 180 5.09 -4.78 7.67
N ASP A 181 4.86 -5.94 8.28
CA ASP A 181 3.97 -6.06 9.43
C ASP A 181 4.73 -6.37 10.72
N PHE A 182 5.72 -7.24 10.66
CA PHE A 182 6.54 -7.65 11.79
C PHE A 182 8.00 -7.23 11.63
N PHE A 183 8.77 -7.36 12.71
CA PHE A 183 10.19 -6.98 12.72
C PHE A 183 11.02 -7.73 11.66
N ASP A 184 10.75 -9.02 11.46
CA ASP A 184 11.47 -9.83 10.48
C ASP A 184 11.15 -9.38 9.04
N ASP A 185 9.92 -8.93 8.78
CA ASP A 185 9.56 -8.32 7.49
C ASP A 185 10.34 -7.02 7.27
N ALA A 186 10.44 -6.19 8.31
CA ALA A 186 11.20 -4.94 8.22
C ALA A 186 12.67 -5.20 7.86
N ILE A 187 13.28 -6.23 8.44
CA ILE A 187 14.66 -6.63 8.12
C ILE A 187 14.76 -7.14 6.68
N ALA A 188 13.85 -8.03 6.28
CA ALA A 188 13.85 -8.62 4.93
C ALA A 188 13.65 -7.55 3.85
N VAL A 189 12.66 -6.66 4.03
CA VAL A 189 12.36 -5.60 3.09
C VAL A 189 13.50 -4.59 2.98
N ALA A 190 14.08 -4.14 4.11
CA ALA A 190 15.25 -3.26 4.08
C ALA A 190 16.47 -3.90 3.41
N GLY A 191 16.61 -5.23 3.52
CA GLY A 191 17.66 -5.99 2.83
C GLY A 191 17.51 -5.99 1.31
N CYS A 192 16.28 -6.05 0.80
CA CYS A 192 15.97 -6.03 -0.63
C CYS A 192 15.92 -4.59 -1.20
N ALA A 193 15.41 -3.63 -0.42
CA ALA A 193 15.18 -2.24 -0.84
C ALA A 193 16.15 -1.26 -0.13
N ARG A 194 17.46 -1.50 -0.27
CA ARG A 194 18.52 -0.80 0.48
C ARG A 194 18.60 0.71 0.25
N ARG A 195 18.01 1.24 -0.82
CA ARG A 195 18.07 2.65 -1.20
C ARG A 195 16.76 3.39 -0.89
N THR A 196 16.05 2.95 0.14
CA THR A 196 14.79 3.54 0.59
C THR A 196 14.98 4.29 1.90
N ARG A 197 14.15 5.30 2.15
CA ARG A 197 14.08 5.99 3.44
C ARG A 197 13.76 5.01 4.57
N PHE A 198 12.93 4.02 4.26
CA PHE A 198 12.59 2.95 5.20
C PHE A 198 13.83 2.16 5.66
N ALA A 199 14.70 1.75 4.72
CA ALA A 199 15.93 1.02 5.04
C ALA A 199 16.90 1.89 5.87
N ASP A 200 17.08 3.15 5.50
CA ASP A 200 17.91 4.10 6.25
C ASP A 200 17.36 4.33 7.66
N ARG A 201 16.04 4.49 7.78
CA ARG A 201 15.39 4.66 9.07
C ARG A 201 15.55 3.44 9.96
N LEU A 202 15.32 2.24 9.42
CA LEU A 202 15.52 0.99 10.15
C LEU A 202 16.98 0.86 10.63
N ALA A 203 17.95 1.14 9.77
CA ALA A 203 19.37 1.09 10.13
C ALA A 203 19.70 2.04 11.30
N SER A 204 19.13 3.23 11.30
CA SER A 204 19.33 4.21 12.40
C SER A 204 18.74 3.78 13.74
N LEU A 205 17.72 2.91 13.73
CA LEU A 205 17.02 2.45 14.95
C LEU A 205 17.62 1.16 15.54
N ARG A 206 18.27 0.32 14.75
CA ARG A 206 18.83 -0.98 15.19
C ARG A 206 19.78 -0.86 16.38
N PRO A 207 20.77 0.05 16.42
CA PRO A 207 21.66 0.19 17.56
C PRO A 207 20.96 0.52 18.88
N LEU A 208 19.81 1.19 18.81
CA LEU A 208 19.01 1.54 19.99
C LEU A 208 18.30 0.32 20.60
N ILE A 209 17.92 -0.64 19.76
CA ILE A 209 17.30 -1.90 20.18
C ILE A 209 18.34 -2.81 20.85
N GLU A 210 19.52 -2.91 20.25
CA GLU A 210 20.62 -3.74 20.79
C GLU A 210 21.04 -3.27 22.18
N ARG A 211 21.18 -1.96 22.39
CA ARG A 211 21.48 -1.37 23.70
C ARG A 211 20.42 -1.67 24.75
N ARG A 212 19.14 -1.74 24.38
CA ARG A 212 18.03 -2.05 25.31
C ARG A 212 17.98 -3.52 25.72
N LYS A 213 18.50 -4.44 24.91
CA LYS A 213 18.59 -5.87 25.25
C LYS A 213 19.78 -6.16 26.16
N SER A 214 20.74 -5.24 26.25
CA SER A 214 21.97 -5.37 27.05
C SER A 214 21.91 -4.64 28.39
N ALA A 215 20.84 -3.92 28.68
CA ALA A 215 20.57 -3.20 29.93
C ALA A 215 19.44 -3.87 30.74
#